data_323f595a17e8db4208e616f0f3aa0103
#
_entry.id   323f595a17e8db4208e616f0f3aa0103
#
_cell.length_a   1.000
_cell.length_b   1.000
_cell.length_c   1.000
_cell.angle_alpha   90.00
_cell.angle_beta   90.00
_cell.angle_gamma   90.00
#
_symmetry.space_group_name_H-M   'P 1'
#
loop_
_entity.id
_entity.type
_entity.pdbx_description
1 polymer ?
#
loop_
_entity_poly.entity_id
_entity_poly.type
_entity_poly.pdbx_seq_one_letter_code
_entity_poly.pdbx_strand_id
1 'polypeptide(L)'
;GFDPLSHVRIVDLGDALLDFGFPHTIPAAIEEAAFNVVSAGAFLCALGGDHFISYPLLKAHARKYGQLALIHFDAHPDTWTPRTGPGGEVEINHGTMFAQAIHDELIDPSRSSQIGIRTWVDDPMGMNIFDSMAVAAKGPDQIVAMVKALAGDAPCYLTVDIDCLDPAFAPGTGTPVMGGLTPRELLAMLRGLDCLRIVGCDVVEVAPAYDQAGITALAAATVVYEEACRFARMQGARAISYPVPGKPLARNAAQ
;
A
#
# COMPACT_ATOMS: atom_id res chain seq x y z
N GLY A 1 -19.97 8.30 -7.90
CA GLY A 1 -19.22 7.19 -8.48
C GLY A 1 -19.00 7.39 -9.99
N PHE A 2 -18.13 6.63 -10.56
CA PHE A 2 -17.88 6.54 -12.01
C PHE A 2 -17.28 5.17 -12.30
N ASP A 3 -17.31 4.75 -13.56
CA ASP A 3 -16.62 3.53 -14.01
C ASP A 3 -15.16 3.87 -14.35
N PRO A 4 -14.16 3.39 -13.60
CA PRO A 4 -12.74 3.65 -13.89
C PRO A 4 -12.32 3.08 -15.26
N LEU A 5 -12.89 1.94 -15.68
CA LEU A 5 -12.52 1.27 -16.94
C LEU A 5 -12.86 2.08 -18.19
N SER A 6 -13.76 3.06 -18.07
CA SER A 6 -14.05 4.00 -19.16
C SER A 6 -12.95 5.08 -19.33
N HIS A 7 -12.02 5.19 -18.38
CA HIS A 7 -10.98 6.23 -18.33
C HIS A 7 -9.55 5.68 -18.40
N VAL A 8 -9.34 4.45 -17.94
CA VAL A 8 -8.03 3.81 -17.93
C VAL A 8 -8.10 2.41 -18.51
N ARG A 9 -7.00 1.98 -19.12
CA ARG A 9 -6.84 0.61 -19.55
C ARG A 9 -6.11 -0.18 -18.46
N ILE A 10 -6.77 -1.20 -17.93
CA ILE A 10 -6.19 -2.13 -16.96
C ILE A 10 -5.80 -3.40 -17.72
N VAL A 11 -4.63 -3.92 -17.43
CA VAL A 11 -4.09 -5.15 -18.02
C VAL A 11 -3.60 -6.03 -16.89
N ASP A 12 -4.10 -7.25 -16.84
CA ASP A 12 -3.54 -8.31 -16.01
C ASP A 12 -2.34 -8.92 -16.74
N LEU A 13 -1.16 -8.84 -16.13
CA LEU A 13 0.09 -9.35 -16.67
C LEU A 13 0.39 -10.78 -16.26
N GLY A 14 -0.49 -11.37 -15.43
CA GLY A 14 -0.24 -12.66 -14.80
C GLY A 14 0.83 -12.61 -13.72
N ASP A 15 1.32 -13.78 -13.33
CA ASP A 15 2.29 -13.92 -12.26
C ASP A 15 3.71 -13.63 -12.71
N ALA A 16 4.53 -13.08 -11.81
CA ALA A 16 5.97 -13.01 -12.02
C ALA A 16 6.55 -14.42 -12.09
N LEU A 17 7.45 -14.65 -13.04
CA LEU A 17 8.12 -15.93 -13.19
C LEU A 17 9.18 -16.12 -12.10
N LEU A 18 8.88 -16.94 -11.12
CA LEU A 18 9.73 -17.22 -9.96
C LEU A 18 10.31 -18.63 -10.03
N ASP A 19 11.61 -18.75 -9.76
CA ASP A 19 12.27 -20.06 -9.66
C ASP A 19 12.37 -20.50 -8.20
N PHE A 20 11.43 -21.32 -7.75
CA PHE A 20 11.40 -21.85 -6.38
C PHE A 20 12.52 -22.87 -6.09
N GLY A 21 13.21 -23.37 -7.13
CA GLY A 21 14.41 -24.18 -6.98
C GLY A 21 15.64 -23.36 -6.55
N PHE A 22 15.60 -22.05 -6.81
CA PHE A 22 16.64 -21.10 -6.44
C PHE A 22 16.05 -19.85 -5.76
N PRO A 23 15.55 -19.97 -4.51
CA PRO A 23 14.79 -18.90 -3.85
C PRO A 23 15.56 -17.56 -3.74
N HIS A 24 16.88 -17.59 -3.69
CA HIS A 24 17.72 -16.41 -3.63
C HIS A 24 17.62 -15.54 -4.90
N THR A 25 17.09 -16.05 -6.00
CA THR A 25 16.89 -15.28 -7.25
C THR A 25 15.54 -14.58 -7.29
N ILE A 26 14.59 -14.94 -6.42
CA ILE A 26 13.22 -14.43 -6.40
C ILE A 26 13.17 -12.90 -6.27
N PRO A 27 13.92 -12.26 -5.35
CA PRO A 27 13.84 -10.79 -5.20
C PRO A 27 14.23 -10.06 -6.48
N ALA A 28 15.29 -10.52 -7.15
CA ALA A 28 15.75 -9.92 -8.41
C ALA A 28 14.74 -10.14 -9.55
N ALA A 29 14.09 -11.30 -9.60
CA ALA A 29 13.05 -11.59 -10.59
C ALA A 29 11.84 -10.67 -10.43
N ILE A 30 11.39 -10.42 -9.19
CA ILE A 30 10.29 -9.50 -8.88
C ILE A 30 10.70 -8.06 -9.25
N GLU A 31 11.91 -7.63 -8.85
CA GLU A 31 12.42 -6.29 -9.16
C GLU A 31 12.42 -6.04 -10.68
N GLU A 32 12.94 -6.98 -11.46
CA GLU A 32 13.05 -6.81 -12.91
C GLU A 32 11.68 -6.85 -13.60
N ALA A 33 10.78 -7.75 -13.19
CA ALA A 33 9.42 -7.79 -13.69
C ALA A 33 8.69 -6.45 -13.43
N ALA A 34 8.80 -5.92 -12.23
CA ALA A 34 8.23 -4.63 -11.85
C ALA A 34 8.88 -3.47 -12.62
N PHE A 35 10.21 -3.47 -12.75
CA PHE A 35 10.92 -2.40 -13.45
C PHE A 35 10.56 -2.34 -14.93
N ASN A 36 10.32 -3.48 -15.59
CA ASN A 36 9.84 -3.51 -16.98
C ASN A 36 8.51 -2.77 -17.14
N VAL A 37 7.57 -2.94 -16.19
CA VAL A 37 6.27 -2.24 -16.20
C VAL A 37 6.46 -0.74 -15.92
N VAL A 38 7.19 -0.44 -14.85
CA VAL A 38 7.41 0.94 -14.39
C VAL A 38 8.16 1.74 -15.44
N SER A 39 9.24 1.18 -16.04
CA SER A 39 10.04 1.87 -17.07
C SER A 39 9.24 2.16 -18.32
N ALA A 40 8.29 1.30 -18.68
CA ALA A 40 7.37 1.52 -19.80
C ALA A 40 6.35 2.66 -19.53
N GLY A 41 6.32 3.24 -18.34
CA GLY A 41 5.43 4.35 -18.00
C GLY A 41 4.06 3.91 -17.48
N ALA A 42 3.83 2.61 -17.27
CA ALA A 42 2.61 2.12 -16.67
C ALA A 42 2.63 2.27 -15.14
N PHE A 43 1.46 2.41 -14.55
CA PHE A 43 1.26 2.31 -13.10
C PHE A 43 1.15 0.83 -12.73
N LEU A 44 2.00 0.37 -11.82
CA LEU A 44 1.96 -1.00 -11.32
C LEU A 44 1.14 -1.07 -10.04
N CYS A 45 0.15 -1.97 -10.02
CA CYS A 45 -0.50 -2.45 -8.82
C CYS A 45 -0.15 -3.94 -8.70
N ALA A 46 0.71 -4.28 -7.76
CA ALA A 46 1.12 -5.66 -7.53
C ALA A 46 0.19 -6.34 -6.53
N LEU A 47 -0.09 -7.62 -6.76
CA LEU A 47 -0.85 -8.47 -5.83
C LEU A 47 0.13 -9.48 -5.22
N GLY A 48 0.30 -9.41 -3.94
CA GLY A 48 1.09 -10.37 -3.18
C GLY A 48 0.26 -11.58 -2.79
N GLY A 49 0.88 -12.45 -2.26
CA GLY A 49 1.63 -13.12 -1.27
C GLY A 49 2.21 -12.29 -0.12
N ASP A 50 3.33 -12.80 0.29
CA ASP A 50 4.10 -12.30 1.42
C ASP A 50 4.49 -10.84 1.26
N HIS A 51 4.41 -10.06 2.32
CA HIS A 51 4.70 -8.62 2.30
C HIS A 51 6.16 -8.29 1.90
N PHE A 52 7.07 -9.25 2.02
CA PHE A 52 8.46 -9.10 1.54
C PHE A 52 8.55 -8.61 0.10
N ILE A 53 7.55 -8.90 -0.77
CA ILE A 53 7.59 -8.48 -2.17
C ILE A 53 7.69 -6.96 -2.33
N SER A 54 7.23 -6.19 -1.34
CA SER A 54 7.30 -4.71 -1.38
C SER A 54 8.75 -4.21 -1.45
N TYR A 55 9.73 -4.95 -0.89
CA TYR A 55 11.13 -4.55 -0.98
C TYR A 55 11.68 -4.53 -2.43
N PRO A 56 11.61 -5.62 -3.21
CA PRO A 56 12.01 -5.56 -4.63
C PRO A 56 11.14 -4.63 -5.48
N LEU A 57 9.85 -4.45 -5.13
CA LEU A 57 8.99 -3.47 -5.80
C LEU A 57 9.45 -2.04 -5.53
N LEU A 58 9.84 -1.71 -4.30
CA LEU A 58 10.44 -0.41 -3.95
C LEU A 58 11.74 -0.17 -4.72
N LYS A 59 12.61 -1.18 -4.85
CA LYS A 59 13.83 -1.08 -5.65
C LYS A 59 13.52 -0.72 -7.11
N ALA A 60 12.56 -1.42 -7.72
CA ALA A 60 12.14 -1.14 -9.09
C ALA A 60 11.62 0.29 -9.27
N HIS A 61 10.83 0.78 -8.33
CA HIS A 61 10.29 2.15 -8.39
C HIS A 61 11.37 3.20 -8.10
N ALA A 62 12.25 2.97 -7.11
CA ALA A 62 13.34 3.88 -6.77
C ALA A 62 14.34 4.05 -7.93
N ARG A 63 14.58 3.01 -8.74
CA ARG A 63 15.39 3.10 -9.97
C ARG A 63 14.87 4.15 -10.95
N LYS A 64 13.55 4.41 -10.96
CA LYS A 64 12.92 5.38 -11.88
C LYS A 64 12.65 6.72 -11.23
N TYR A 65 12.20 6.73 -10.01
CA TYR A 65 11.65 7.92 -9.36
C TYR A 65 12.57 8.52 -8.30
N GLY A 66 13.67 7.85 -7.96
CA GLY A 66 14.52 8.20 -6.81
C GLY A 66 13.90 7.72 -5.50
N GLN A 67 14.39 8.25 -4.40
CA GLN A 67 13.91 7.92 -3.06
C GLN A 67 12.41 8.22 -2.91
N LEU A 68 11.66 7.30 -2.30
CA LEU A 68 10.21 7.32 -2.22
C LEU A 68 9.73 7.71 -0.81
N ALA A 69 8.53 8.27 -0.70
CA ALA A 69 7.79 8.29 0.54
C ALA A 69 6.91 7.02 0.60
N LEU A 70 7.02 6.25 1.68
CA LEU A 70 6.19 5.07 1.88
C LEU A 70 4.88 5.44 2.58
N ILE A 71 3.76 4.98 2.04
CA ILE A 71 2.45 5.03 2.71
C ILE A 71 2.07 3.58 2.98
N HIS A 72 2.16 3.17 4.23
CA HIS A 72 2.08 1.80 4.66
C HIS A 72 0.87 1.59 5.58
N PHE A 73 -0.11 0.80 5.14
CA PHE A 73 -1.23 0.34 5.96
C PHE A 73 -0.96 -1.08 6.42
N ASP A 74 -0.94 -1.31 7.74
CA ASP A 74 -0.54 -2.59 8.33
C ASP A 74 -0.89 -2.66 9.83
N ALA A 75 -0.93 -3.85 10.39
CA ALA A 75 -0.88 -4.08 11.83
C ALA A 75 0.54 -4.03 12.39
N HIS A 76 1.54 -4.26 11.53
CA HIS A 76 2.95 -4.44 11.87
C HIS A 76 3.81 -3.31 11.30
N PRO A 77 4.92 -2.93 11.96
CA PRO A 77 5.80 -1.87 11.45
C PRO A 77 6.71 -2.33 10.32
N ASP A 78 7.03 -3.64 10.27
CA ASP A 78 7.94 -4.28 9.29
C ASP A 78 9.32 -3.61 9.20
N THR A 79 9.68 -2.93 10.28
CA THR A 79 10.97 -2.27 10.51
C THR A 79 11.74 -2.90 11.67
N TRP A 80 11.41 -4.16 12.02
CA TRP A 80 12.18 -4.89 13.03
C TRP A 80 13.63 -5.07 12.58
N THR A 81 14.54 -5.13 13.55
CA THR A 81 15.96 -5.29 13.26
C THR A 81 16.23 -6.63 12.57
N PRO A 82 16.81 -6.61 11.35
CA PRO A 82 17.17 -7.83 10.66
C PRO A 82 18.24 -8.62 11.44
N ARG A 83 18.14 -9.94 11.41
CA ARG A 83 19.20 -10.81 11.96
C ARG A 83 20.35 -10.90 10.97
N THR A 84 21.57 -10.94 11.50
CA THR A 84 22.77 -11.18 10.70
C THR A 84 23.22 -12.62 10.89
N GLY A 85 23.36 -13.34 9.80
CA GLY A 85 23.86 -14.70 9.76
C GLY A 85 25.36 -14.77 10.06
N PRO A 86 25.91 -16.00 10.28
CA PRO A 86 27.32 -16.21 10.63
C PRO A 86 28.33 -15.72 9.57
N GLY A 87 27.90 -15.64 8.32
CA GLY A 87 28.70 -15.13 7.20
C GLY A 87 28.54 -13.63 6.93
N GLY A 88 27.75 -12.92 7.74
CA GLY A 88 27.44 -11.51 7.56
C GLY A 88 26.22 -11.24 6.67
N GLU A 89 25.50 -12.30 6.25
CA GLU A 89 24.27 -12.16 5.47
C GLU A 89 23.17 -11.53 6.32
N VAL A 90 22.45 -10.57 5.77
CA VAL A 90 21.30 -9.94 6.41
C VAL A 90 20.03 -10.70 6.01
N GLU A 91 19.27 -11.17 7.01
CA GLU A 91 17.98 -11.79 6.78
C GLU A 91 16.93 -10.71 6.52
N ILE A 92 16.41 -10.66 5.31
CA ILE A 92 15.33 -9.77 4.93
C ILE A 92 14.07 -10.61 4.73
N ASN A 93 13.01 -10.30 5.48
CA ASN A 93 11.70 -10.95 5.41
C ASN A 93 10.59 -9.90 5.56
N HIS A 94 9.32 -10.33 5.57
CA HIS A 94 8.16 -9.43 5.69
C HIS A 94 8.21 -8.52 6.92
N GLY A 95 8.84 -8.93 8.03
CA GLY A 95 8.93 -8.08 9.24
C GLY A 95 10.15 -7.14 9.26
N THR A 96 11.10 -7.27 8.32
CA THR A 96 12.37 -6.52 8.36
C THR A 96 12.66 -5.73 7.08
N MET A 97 11.86 -5.91 6.05
CA MET A 97 12.14 -5.40 4.72
C MET A 97 12.15 -3.87 4.65
N PHE A 98 11.34 -3.17 5.44
CA PHE A 98 11.37 -1.70 5.43
C PHE A 98 12.55 -1.15 6.22
N ALA A 99 13.08 -1.87 7.23
CA ALA A 99 14.36 -1.51 7.83
C ALA A 99 15.48 -1.56 6.78
N GLN A 100 15.49 -2.61 5.94
CA GLN A 100 16.45 -2.70 4.84
C GLN A 100 16.19 -1.64 3.76
N ALA A 101 14.93 -1.35 3.43
CA ALA A 101 14.60 -0.31 2.46
C ALA A 101 15.05 1.10 2.91
N ILE A 102 15.00 1.38 4.21
CA ILE A 102 15.56 2.62 4.80
C ILE A 102 17.07 2.62 4.69
N HIS A 103 17.73 1.51 5.07
CA HIS A 103 19.19 1.38 5.00
C HIS A 103 19.70 1.56 3.56
N ASP A 104 18.99 1.03 2.58
CA ASP A 104 19.34 1.13 1.15
C ASP A 104 18.89 2.45 0.51
N GLU A 105 18.41 3.41 1.30
CA GLU A 105 17.93 4.72 0.86
C GLU A 105 16.82 4.65 -0.21
N LEU A 106 16.03 3.56 -0.25
CA LEU A 106 14.90 3.42 -1.16
C LEU A 106 13.72 4.28 -0.73
N ILE A 107 13.54 4.44 0.58
CA ILE A 107 12.48 5.26 1.18
C ILE A 107 13.07 6.32 2.11
N ASP A 108 12.42 7.48 2.15
CA ASP A 108 12.69 8.55 3.13
C ASP A 108 11.76 8.36 4.34
N PRO A 109 12.24 7.88 5.50
CA PRO A 109 11.40 7.63 6.65
C PRO A 109 10.72 8.90 7.18
N SER A 110 11.37 10.06 7.07
CA SER A 110 10.80 11.34 7.56
C SER A 110 9.55 11.78 6.77
N ARG A 111 9.43 11.34 5.52
CA ARG A 111 8.30 11.61 4.62
C ARG A 111 7.32 10.43 4.54
N SER A 112 7.64 9.33 5.20
CA SER A 112 6.87 8.09 5.18
C SER A 112 5.94 7.97 6.38
N SER A 113 4.85 7.22 6.20
CA SER A 113 3.81 7.03 7.20
C SER A 113 3.40 5.57 7.30
N GLN A 114 3.27 5.07 8.53
CA GLN A 114 2.72 3.75 8.87
C GLN A 114 1.39 3.94 9.59
N ILE A 115 0.34 3.27 9.13
CA ILE A 115 -1.05 3.54 9.53
C ILE A 115 -1.74 2.25 9.95
N GLY A 116 -2.29 2.22 11.15
CA GLY A 116 -2.99 1.05 11.70
C GLY A 116 -2.13 0.16 12.58
N ILE A 117 -0.85 0.52 12.77
CA ILE A 117 0.12 -0.24 13.55
C ILE A 117 -0.41 -0.49 14.96
N ARG A 118 -0.28 -1.72 15.44
CA ARG A 118 -0.69 -2.13 16.80
C ARG A 118 0.17 -3.24 17.38
N THR A 119 1.30 -3.49 16.78
CA THR A 119 2.39 -4.32 17.31
C THR A 119 3.58 -3.45 17.71
N TRP A 120 4.42 -3.97 18.59
CA TRP A 120 5.53 -3.22 19.16
C TRP A 120 6.74 -3.17 18.23
N VAL A 121 7.42 -2.05 18.21
CA VAL A 121 8.74 -1.88 17.61
C VAL A 121 9.62 -1.06 18.54
N ASP A 122 10.88 -1.49 18.72
CA ASP A 122 11.83 -0.80 19.61
C ASP A 122 12.28 0.54 19.03
N ASP A 123 12.56 0.56 17.72
CA ASP A 123 13.00 1.74 16.98
C ASP A 123 12.16 1.90 15.70
N PRO A 124 11.37 2.96 15.57
CA PRO A 124 10.60 3.25 14.36
C PRO A 124 11.48 3.71 13.19
N MET A 125 12.79 3.82 13.35
CA MET A 125 13.77 4.21 12.30
C MET A 125 13.42 5.54 11.60
N GLY A 126 12.79 6.46 12.34
CA GLY A 126 12.36 7.76 11.80
C GLY A 126 11.03 7.75 11.05
N MET A 127 10.34 6.61 10.97
CA MET A 127 9.00 6.50 10.39
C MET A 127 7.95 7.20 11.24
N ASN A 128 6.94 7.78 10.60
CA ASN A 128 5.81 8.41 11.28
C ASN A 128 4.70 7.37 11.48
N ILE A 129 4.50 6.93 12.71
CA ILE A 129 3.52 5.90 13.05
C ILE A 129 2.21 6.54 13.51
N PHE A 130 1.12 6.20 12.84
CA PHE A 130 -0.26 6.45 13.23
C PHE A 130 -0.90 5.12 13.62
N ASP A 131 -0.80 4.76 14.89
CA ASP A 131 -1.36 3.51 15.40
C ASP A 131 -2.89 3.48 15.26
N SER A 132 -3.48 2.29 15.42
CA SER A 132 -4.93 2.12 15.26
C SER A 132 -5.74 2.99 16.23
N MET A 133 -5.22 3.25 17.42
CA MET A 133 -5.87 4.11 18.41
C MET A 133 -5.81 5.58 18.00
N ALA A 134 -4.71 6.02 17.41
CA ALA A 134 -4.59 7.37 16.85
C ALA A 134 -5.57 7.57 15.68
N VAL A 135 -5.72 6.55 14.81
CA VAL A 135 -6.73 6.57 13.73
C VAL A 135 -8.14 6.70 14.29
N ALA A 136 -8.49 5.89 15.30
CA ALA A 136 -9.80 5.94 15.95
C ALA A 136 -10.06 7.28 16.63
N ALA A 137 -9.06 7.88 17.27
CA ALA A 137 -9.20 9.13 17.99
C ALA A 137 -9.29 10.37 17.08
N LYS A 138 -8.51 10.40 15.99
CA LYS A 138 -8.42 11.55 15.08
C LYS A 138 -9.41 11.46 13.91
N GLY A 139 -9.73 10.25 13.49
CA GLY A 139 -10.50 9.97 12.29
C GLY A 139 -9.70 10.04 10.99
N PRO A 140 -10.21 9.41 9.93
CA PRO A 140 -9.53 9.29 8.64
C PRO A 140 -9.06 10.60 8.02
N ASP A 141 -9.89 11.63 8.07
CA ASP A 141 -9.58 12.93 7.43
C ASP A 141 -8.36 13.62 8.04
N GLN A 142 -8.21 13.57 9.37
CA GLN A 142 -7.07 14.17 10.04
C GLN A 142 -5.80 13.37 9.79
N ILE A 143 -5.87 12.03 9.81
CA ILE A 143 -4.73 11.16 9.47
C ILE A 143 -4.26 11.46 8.04
N VAL A 144 -5.18 11.49 7.08
CA VAL A 144 -4.86 11.81 5.68
C VAL A 144 -4.20 13.18 5.54
N ALA A 145 -4.69 14.20 6.26
CA ALA A 145 -4.07 15.52 6.23
C ALA A 145 -2.63 15.51 6.74
N MET A 146 -2.34 14.74 7.80
CA MET A 146 -0.99 14.57 8.34
C MET A 146 -0.09 13.80 7.37
N VAL A 147 -0.57 12.70 6.79
CA VAL A 147 0.16 11.92 5.76
C VAL A 147 0.53 12.80 4.56
N LYS A 148 -0.42 13.60 4.08
CA LYS A 148 -0.17 14.54 2.97
C LYS A 148 0.88 15.60 3.32
N ALA A 149 0.84 16.13 4.53
CA ALA A 149 1.82 17.11 4.99
C ALA A 149 3.22 16.54 5.07
N LEU A 150 3.37 15.27 5.49
CA LEU A 150 4.65 14.57 5.54
C LEU A 150 5.17 14.23 4.15
N ALA A 151 4.36 13.58 3.33
CA ALA A 151 4.76 13.16 1.98
C ALA A 151 5.08 14.35 1.06
N GLY A 152 4.31 15.44 1.15
CA GLY A 152 4.49 16.63 0.33
C GLY A 152 4.41 16.31 -1.16
N ASP A 153 5.46 16.63 -1.90
CA ASP A 153 5.61 16.42 -3.34
C ASP A 153 6.41 15.17 -3.73
N ALA A 154 6.85 14.37 -2.73
CA ALA A 154 7.63 13.17 -2.99
C ALA A 154 6.88 12.16 -3.87
N PRO A 155 7.58 11.39 -4.69
CA PRO A 155 6.98 10.19 -5.26
C PRO A 155 6.66 9.22 -4.13
N CYS A 156 5.40 8.77 -4.06
CA CYS A 156 4.92 7.91 -2.99
C CYS A 156 4.73 6.48 -3.50
N TYR A 157 5.06 5.51 -2.68
CA TYR A 157 4.68 4.11 -2.86
C TYR A 157 3.64 3.74 -1.82
N LEU A 158 2.51 3.17 -2.25
CA LEU A 158 1.44 2.72 -1.37
C LEU A 158 1.52 1.21 -1.20
N THR A 159 1.60 0.73 0.02
CA THR A 159 1.48 -0.70 0.34
C THR A 159 0.35 -0.90 1.34
N VAL A 160 -0.47 -1.90 1.07
CA VAL A 160 -1.60 -2.26 1.93
C VAL A 160 -1.48 -3.73 2.29
N ASP A 161 -0.99 -3.97 3.50
CA ASP A 161 -1.18 -5.27 4.14
C ASP A 161 -2.64 -5.39 4.55
N ILE A 162 -3.28 -6.49 4.18
CA ILE A 162 -4.71 -6.66 4.45
C ILE A 162 -5.01 -6.81 5.94
N ASP A 163 -4.01 -7.16 6.74
CA ASP A 163 -4.14 -7.27 8.19
C ASP A 163 -4.19 -5.92 8.91
N CYS A 164 -3.99 -4.79 8.19
CA CYS A 164 -4.34 -3.47 8.70
C CYS A 164 -5.80 -3.39 9.15
N LEU A 165 -6.67 -4.18 8.49
CA LEU A 165 -8.06 -4.35 8.88
C LEU A 165 -8.16 -5.20 10.15
N ASP A 166 -9.23 -4.97 10.92
CA ASP A 166 -9.54 -5.85 12.05
C ASP A 166 -9.88 -7.26 11.55
N PRO A 167 -9.45 -8.34 12.24
CA PRO A 167 -9.79 -9.72 11.88
C PRO A 167 -11.27 -10.02 11.75
N ALA A 168 -12.14 -9.20 12.33
CA ALA A 168 -13.58 -9.30 12.12
C ALA A 168 -14.00 -9.01 10.67
N PHE A 169 -13.17 -8.29 9.89
CA PHE A 169 -13.42 -7.92 8.50
C PHE A 169 -12.48 -8.62 7.51
N ALA A 170 -11.25 -8.94 7.93
CA ALA A 170 -10.25 -9.59 7.11
C ALA A 170 -9.56 -10.74 7.88
N PRO A 171 -10.27 -11.85 8.12
CA PRO A 171 -9.70 -12.99 8.87
C PRO A 171 -8.69 -13.82 8.06
N GLY A 172 -8.69 -13.72 6.73
CA GLY A 172 -7.88 -14.53 5.82
C GLY A 172 -6.48 -13.97 5.61
N THR A 173 -5.71 -13.83 6.67
CA THR A 173 -4.31 -13.37 6.66
C THR A 173 -3.45 -14.21 7.58
N GLY A 174 -2.12 -14.09 7.46
CA GLY A 174 -1.15 -14.91 8.21
C GLY A 174 -1.01 -14.49 9.68
N THR A 175 -1.00 -13.20 9.95
CA THR A 175 -0.65 -12.61 11.27
C THR A 175 -1.71 -11.62 11.76
N PRO A 176 -2.98 -12.04 11.91
CA PRO A 176 -4.05 -11.13 12.30
C PRO A 176 -3.87 -10.60 13.73
N VAL A 177 -4.09 -9.31 13.92
CA VAL A 177 -4.05 -8.64 15.23
C VAL A 177 -5.38 -7.91 15.47
N MET A 178 -6.00 -8.06 16.64
CA MET A 178 -7.25 -7.38 16.99
C MET A 178 -7.05 -5.86 17.18
N GLY A 179 -8.14 -5.11 17.02
CA GLY A 179 -8.14 -3.65 17.18
C GLY A 179 -7.70 -2.92 15.92
N GLY A 180 -7.90 -3.54 14.75
CA GLY A 180 -7.58 -2.99 13.44
C GLY A 180 -8.57 -1.98 12.90
N LEU A 181 -8.29 -1.52 11.69
CA LEU A 181 -9.14 -0.57 10.97
C LEU A 181 -10.45 -1.24 10.54
N THR A 182 -11.51 -0.46 10.48
CA THR A 182 -12.70 -0.86 9.75
C THR A 182 -12.50 -0.65 8.24
N PRO A 183 -13.18 -1.41 7.36
CA PRO A 183 -13.13 -1.17 5.91
C PRO A 183 -13.52 0.25 5.53
N ARG A 184 -14.41 0.88 6.28
CA ARG A 184 -14.84 2.27 6.02
C ARG A 184 -13.72 3.27 6.30
N GLU A 185 -12.95 3.08 7.37
CA GLU A 185 -11.80 3.93 7.69
C GLU A 185 -10.71 3.78 6.64
N LEU A 186 -10.37 2.54 6.26
CA LEU A 186 -9.39 2.30 5.20
C LEU A 186 -9.81 2.96 3.88
N LEU A 187 -11.04 2.73 3.41
CA LEU A 187 -11.55 3.31 2.17
C LEU A 187 -11.62 4.85 2.23
N ALA A 188 -11.99 5.42 3.38
CA ALA A 188 -11.98 6.88 3.55
C ALA A 188 -10.58 7.45 3.42
N MET A 189 -9.57 6.79 4.03
CA MET A 189 -8.18 7.21 3.93
C MET A 189 -7.64 7.05 2.50
N LEU A 190 -7.83 5.90 1.85
CA LEU A 190 -7.39 5.68 0.45
C LEU A 190 -7.96 6.75 -0.50
N ARG A 191 -9.26 7.05 -0.40
CA ARG A 191 -9.91 8.11 -1.18
C ARG A 191 -9.36 9.49 -0.84
N GLY A 192 -8.99 9.70 0.40
CA GLY A 192 -8.39 10.94 0.87
C GLY A 192 -6.98 11.19 0.35
N LEU A 193 -6.24 10.16 -0.08
CA LEU A 193 -4.87 10.28 -0.61
C LEU A 193 -4.81 10.89 -2.03
N ASP A 194 -5.94 11.26 -2.63
CA ASP A 194 -5.97 12.03 -3.87
C ASP A 194 -5.05 13.25 -3.75
N CYS A 195 -4.39 13.61 -4.83
CA CYS A 195 -3.36 14.65 -4.94
C CYS A 195 -1.95 14.24 -4.48
N LEU A 196 -1.73 13.10 -3.83
CA LEU A 196 -0.38 12.57 -3.67
C LEU A 196 0.12 11.94 -4.98
N ARG A 197 1.41 12.08 -5.21
CA ARG A 197 2.08 11.48 -6.37
C ARG A 197 2.36 10.00 -6.09
N ILE A 198 1.32 9.16 -6.00
CA ILE A 198 1.50 7.72 -5.84
C ILE A 198 1.92 7.14 -7.19
N VAL A 199 3.10 6.51 -7.23
CA VAL A 199 3.75 6.02 -8.46
C VAL A 199 3.63 4.51 -8.65
N GLY A 200 3.20 3.79 -7.64
CA GLY A 200 2.93 2.35 -7.64
C GLY A 200 2.30 1.93 -6.33
N CYS A 201 1.72 0.75 -6.32
CA CYS A 201 1.14 0.16 -5.11
C CYS A 201 1.22 -1.36 -5.12
N ASP A 202 1.02 -1.93 -3.94
CA ASP A 202 0.73 -3.35 -3.75
C ASP A 202 -0.38 -3.58 -2.71
N VAL A 203 -0.96 -4.78 -2.77
CA VAL A 203 -1.87 -5.32 -1.76
C VAL A 203 -1.38 -6.72 -1.44
N VAL A 204 -1.11 -6.99 -0.17
CA VAL A 204 -0.37 -8.16 0.29
C VAL A 204 -1.06 -8.88 1.44
N GLU A 205 -0.50 -10.04 1.83
CA GLU A 205 -0.87 -10.89 2.97
C GLU A 205 -2.30 -11.46 2.93
N VAL A 206 -2.97 -11.46 1.79
CA VAL A 206 -4.18 -12.28 1.64
C VAL A 206 -3.79 -13.74 1.61
N ALA A 207 -4.26 -14.51 2.60
CA ALA A 207 -4.06 -15.94 2.72
C ALA A 207 -5.37 -16.71 2.44
N PRO A 208 -5.64 -17.12 1.19
CA PRO A 208 -6.92 -17.71 0.80
C PRO A 208 -7.29 -18.97 1.59
N ALA A 209 -6.29 -19.72 2.07
CA ALA A 209 -6.51 -20.92 2.89
C ALA A 209 -7.19 -20.61 4.25
N TYR A 210 -7.03 -19.40 4.74
CA TYR A 210 -7.65 -18.91 6.00
C TYR A 210 -8.88 -18.05 5.75
N ASP A 211 -9.16 -17.68 4.48
CA ASP A 211 -10.24 -16.76 4.11
C ASP A 211 -11.57 -17.52 3.95
N GLN A 212 -12.37 -17.51 5.01
CA GLN A 212 -13.70 -18.09 4.95
C GLN A 212 -14.65 -17.20 4.14
N ALA A 213 -15.29 -17.80 3.15
CA ALA A 213 -16.25 -17.12 2.24
C ALA A 213 -15.61 -16.02 1.35
N GLY A 214 -14.30 -15.92 1.25
CA GLY A 214 -13.62 -14.95 0.36
C GLY A 214 -13.77 -13.49 0.79
N ILE A 215 -14.09 -13.22 2.06
CA ILE A 215 -14.36 -11.86 2.52
C ILE A 215 -13.09 -10.99 2.57
N THR A 216 -11.93 -11.61 2.88
CA THR A 216 -10.63 -10.93 2.87
C THR A 216 -10.19 -10.64 1.45
N ALA A 217 -10.32 -11.60 0.55
CA ALA A 217 -10.04 -11.40 -0.88
C ALA A 217 -10.93 -10.31 -1.48
N LEU A 218 -12.21 -10.23 -1.07
CA LEU A 218 -13.11 -9.16 -1.48
C LEU A 218 -12.66 -7.79 -0.97
N ALA A 219 -12.16 -7.71 0.27
CA ALA A 219 -11.60 -6.48 0.83
C ALA A 219 -10.39 -6.02 0.02
N ALA A 220 -9.44 -6.93 -0.27
CA ALA A 220 -8.26 -6.65 -1.09
C ALA A 220 -8.64 -6.20 -2.52
N ALA A 221 -9.57 -6.91 -3.16
CA ALA A 221 -10.07 -6.52 -4.48
C ALA A 221 -10.71 -5.12 -4.47
N THR A 222 -11.35 -4.74 -3.36
CA THR A 222 -11.92 -3.39 -3.20
C THR A 222 -10.81 -2.34 -3.11
N VAL A 223 -9.71 -2.61 -2.42
CA VAL A 223 -8.53 -1.71 -2.38
C VAL A 223 -7.97 -1.51 -3.79
N VAL A 224 -7.77 -2.59 -4.54
CA VAL A 224 -7.30 -2.52 -5.94
C VAL A 224 -8.24 -1.68 -6.81
N TYR A 225 -9.55 -1.85 -6.64
CA TYR A 225 -10.55 -1.06 -7.37
C TYR A 225 -10.50 0.43 -7.00
N GLU A 226 -10.31 0.77 -5.73
CA GLU A 226 -10.14 2.18 -5.30
C GLU A 226 -8.88 2.80 -5.91
N GLU A 227 -7.79 2.05 -6.03
CA GLU A 227 -6.57 2.52 -6.69
C GLU A 227 -6.77 2.71 -8.20
N ALA A 228 -7.51 1.84 -8.86
CA ALA A 228 -7.93 2.05 -10.25
C ALA A 228 -8.78 3.32 -10.41
N CYS A 229 -9.71 3.56 -9.48
CA CYS A 229 -10.51 4.78 -9.43
C CYS A 229 -9.65 6.03 -9.20
N ARG A 230 -8.67 5.95 -8.28
CA ARG A 230 -7.74 7.05 -8.01
C ARG A 230 -6.91 7.37 -9.26
N PHE A 231 -6.34 6.35 -9.90
CA PHE A 231 -5.58 6.54 -11.12
C PHE A 231 -6.43 7.14 -12.25
N ALA A 232 -7.68 6.70 -12.41
CA ALA A 232 -8.61 7.27 -13.37
C ALA A 232 -8.91 8.76 -13.08
N ARG A 233 -9.04 9.15 -11.81
CA ARG A 233 -9.20 10.57 -11.43
C ARG A 233 -7.97 11.41 -11.80
N MET A 234 -6.77 10.87 -11.63
CA MET A 234 -5.54 11.52 -12.08
C MET A 234 -5.52 11.73 -13.61
N GLN A 235 -6.18 10.87 -14.37
CA GLN A 235 -6.37 11.02 -15.82
C GLN A 235 -7.55 11.93 -16.21
N GLY A 236 -8.17 12.61 -15.23
CA GLY A 236 -9.24 13.59 -15.47
C GLY A 236 -10.67 13.04 -15.32
N ALA A 237 -10.85 11.81 -14.87
CA ALA A 237 -12.19 11.29 -14.58
C ALA A 237 -12.86 12.12 -13.46
N ARG A 238 -14.13 12.46 -13.66
CA ARG A 238 -14.93 13.22 -12.68
C ARG A 238 -15.91 12.28 -11.99
N ALA A 239 -15.84 12.22 -10.67
CA ALA A 239 -16.82 11.48 -9.89
C ALA A 239 -18.18 12.20 -9.91
N ILE A 240 -19.24 11.43 -10.15
CA ILE A 240 -20.62 11.89 -9.96
C ILE A 240 -20.99 11.64 -8.50
N SER A 241 -21.27 12.71 -7.74
CA SER A 241 -21.79 12.59 -6.38
C SER A 241 -23.27 12.24 -6.41
N TYR A 242 -23.69 11.30 -5.59
CA TYR A 242 -25.11 11.11 -5.33
C TYR A 242 -25.68 12.34 -4.64
N PRO A 243 -26.88 12.81 -5.03
CA PRO A 243 -27.50 13.94 -4.36
C PRO A 243 -27.74 13.60 -2.88
N VAL A 244 -27.19 14.43 -2.00
CA VAL A 244 -27.47 14.35 -0.57
C VAL A 244 -28.76 15.11 -0.32
N PRO A 245 -29.81 14.53 0.28
CA PRO A 245 -31.03 15.24 0.60
C PRO A 245 -30.73 16.54 1.35
N GLY A 246 -31.25 17.66 0.85
CA GLY A 246 -31.07 18.98 1.44
C GLY A 246 -29.79 19.75 1.02
N LYS A 247 -28.90 19.17 0.20
CA LYS A 247 -27.80 19.94 -0.43
C LYS A 247 -28.13 20.20 -1.91
N PRO A 248 -28.01 21.42 -2.41
CA PRO A 248 -28.17 21.69 -3.84
C PRO A 248 -27.08 20.94 -4.63
N LEU A 249 -27.47 20.31 -5.74
CA LEU A 249 -26.51 19.75 -6.70
C LEU A 249 -25.56 20.86 -7.15
N ALA A 250 -24.25 20.63 -7.03
CA ALA A 250 -23.29 21.49 -7.67
C ALA A 250 -23.60 21.48 -9.18
N ARG A 251 -24.06 22.61 -9.71
CA ARG A 251 -24.29 22.74 -11.15
C ARG A 251 -22.93 22.54 -11.84
N ASN A 252 -22.84 21.51 -12.66
CA ASN A 252 -21.72 21.38 -13.57
C ASN A 252 -21.59 22.70 -14.35
N ALA A 253 -20.52 23.44 -14.12
CA ALA A 253 -20.12 24.49 -15.02
C ALA A 253 -19.62 23.81 -16.32
N ALA A 254 -20.57 23.43 -17.15
CA ALA A 254 -20.30 23.07 -18.54
C ALA A 254 -20.49 24.37 -19.33
N GLN A 255 -19.38 24.96 -19.72
CA GLN A 255 -19.21 25.68 -20.99
C GLN A 255 -17.73 25.71 -21.32
#